data_dd0324f3e30c995b132190d1984d3299
#
_entry.id   dd0324f3e30c995b132190d1984d3299
#
_cell.length_a   1.000
_cell.length_b   1.000
_cell.length_c   1.000
_cell.angle_alpha   90.00
_cell.angle_beta   90.00
_cell.angle_gamma   90.00
#
_symmetry.space_group_name_H-M   'P 1'
#
loop_
_entity.id
_entity.type
_entity.pdbx_description
1 polymer ?
#
loop_
_entity_poly.entity_id
_entity_poly.type
_entity_poly.pdbx_seq_one_letter_code
_entity_poly.pdbx_strand_id
1 'polypeptide(L)'
;MIKQRKIELLAPAKNLECGIEAVNHGADAVYIGAPKFGARAAAVNSLEDIAALVEHAHLYNARIYVTVNTILKEEELKETERMIWELYRIGVDALIVQDMGITRLNLPPIPLHGSTQMDNRTPEKVRFLADAGFRQVVLARELSLQEIRGIHEACPDVPLEVFVHGALCVSYSGQCYVSQACFGRSANRGECAQFLSLIHISEPT
;
A
#
# COMPACT_ATOMS: atom_id res chain seq x y z
N MET A 1 -27.29 21.01 -4.30
CA MET A 1 -26.91 20.18 -3.16
C MET A 1 -25.46 19.72 -3.36
N ILE A 2 -24.56 20.12 -2.48
CA ILE A 2 -23.15 19.63 -2.51
C ILE A 2 -23.23 18.16 -2.08
N LYS A 3 -22.89 17.25 -3.00
CA LYS A 3 -22.80 15.83 -2.70
C LYS A 3 -21.71 15.68 -1.63
N GLN A 4 -22.08 15.34 -0.41
CA GLN A 4 -21.12 15.13 0.67
C GLN A 4 -20.20 13.97 0.26
N ARG A 5 -18.93 14.25 -0.01
CA ARG A 5 -17.93 13.22 -0.33
C ARG A 5 -17.66 12.43 0.93
N LYS A 6 -17.83 11.12 0.88
CA LYS A 6 -17.35 10.24 1.94
C LYS A 6 -15.83 10.10 1.77
N ILE A 7 -15.08 10.69 2.71
CA ILE A 7 -13.62 10.48 2.81
C ILE A 7 -13.41 9.21 3.62
N GLU A 8 -12.57 8.31 3.15
CA GLU A 8 -12.15 7.11 3.86
C GLU A 8 -10.90 7.40 4.69
N LEU A 9 -10.96 7.14 5.98
CA LEU A 9 -9.80 7.19 6.87
C LEU A 9 -9.12 5.81 6.87
N LEU A 10 -7.97 5.72 6.19
CA LEU A 10 -7.17 4.52 6.10
C LEU A 10 -6.01 4.56 7.10
N ALA A 11 -5.94 3.59 8.00
CA ALA A 11 -4.90 3.47 9.01
C ALA A 11 -3.88 2.35 8.70
N PRO A 12 -2.57 2.53 9.01
CA PRO A 12 -1.59 1.46 8.91
C PRO A 12 -1.68 0.51 10.11
N ALA A 13 -1.51 -0.79 9.88
CA ALA A 13 -1.32 -1.76 10.94
C ALA A 13 0.01 -2.51 10.77
N LYS A 14 0.81 -2.55 11.84
CA LYS A 14 2.03 -3.35 11.89
C LYS A 14 1.69 -4.83 12.11
N ASN A 15 0.68 -5.10 12.93
CA ASN A 15 0.22 -6.43 13.34
C ASN A 15 -1.28 -6.41 13.64
N LEU A 16 -1.83 -7.57 14.01
CA LEU A 16 -3.25 -7.75 14.34
C LEU A 16 -3.73 -6.76 15.41
N GLU A 17 -2.99 -6.61 16.52
CA GLU A 17 -3.38 -5.70 17.61
C GLU A 17 -3.51 -4.25 17.14
N CYS A 18 -2.50 -3.75 16.40
CA CYS A 18 -2.57 -2.40 15.82
C CYS A 18 -3.76 -2.23 14.88
N GLY A 19 -4.10 -3.27 14.12
CA GLY A 19 -5.25 -3.25 13.20
C GLY A 19 -6.59 -3.17 13.95
N ILE A 20 -6.76 -3.98 14.98
CA ILE A 20 -7.95 -3.97 15.86
C ILE A 20 -8.11 -2.59 16.51
N GLU A 21 -7.04 -2.03 17.07
CA GLU A 21 -7.08 -0.72 17.70
C GLU A 21 -7.39 0.41 16.69
N ALA A 22 -6.87 0.33 15.46
CA ALA A 22 -7.22 1.29 14.43
C ALA A 22 -8.72 1.28 14.10
N VAL A 23 -9.32 0.09 13.97
CA VAL A 23 -10.78 -0.07 13.75
C VAL A 23 -11.56 0.45 14.95
N ASN A 24 -11.18 0.07 16.16
CA ASN A 24 -11.83 0.50 17.41
C ASN A 24 -11.82 2.03 17.59
N HIS A 25 -10.81 2.71 17.02
CA HIS A 25 -10.67 4.17 17.08
C HIS A 25 -11.19 4.89 15.80
N GLY A 26 -11.96 4.20 14.97
CA GLY A 26 -12.76 4.81 13.91
C GLY A 26 -12.09 4.85 12.53
N ALA A 27 -11.11 4.01 12.26
CA ALA A 27 -10.63 3.82 10.90
C ALA A 27 -11.73 3.20 10.03
N ASP A 28 -11.96 3.76 8.83
CA ASP A 28 -12.88 3.21 7.84
C ASP A 28 -12.24 2.03 7.08
N ALA A 29 -10.90 2.01 7.04
CA ALA A 29 -10.12 0.93 6.48
C ALA A 29 -8.76 0.80 7.17
N VAL A 30 -8.17 -0.39 7.11
CA VAL A 30 -6.83 -0.67 7.64
C VAL A 30 -6.00 -1.35 6.56
N TYR A 31 -4.74 -0.92 6.38
CA TYR A 31 -3.82 -1.69 5.57
C TYR A 31 -2.76 -2.41 6.41
N ILE A 32 -2.49 -3.67 6.06
CA ILE A 32 -1.56 -4.56 6.76
C ILE A 32 -0.65 -5.28 5.75
N GLY A 33 0.57 -5.61 6.17
CA GLY A 33 1.50 -6.37 5.33
C GLY A 33 1.06 -7.81 5.12
N ALA A 34 1.19 -8.32 3.91
CA ALA A 34 1.05 -9.75 3.63
C ALA A 34 2.13 -10.56 4.37
N PRO A 35 1.95 -11.89 4.53
CA PRO A 35 2.98 -12.79 5.08
C PRO A 35 4.30 -12.72 4.32
N LYS A 36 4.24 -12.41 3.02
CA LYS A 36 5.37 -12.20 2.13
C LYS A 36 5.09 -11.06 1.16
N PHE A 37 6.12 -10.54 0.53
CA PHE A 37 6.01 -9.52 -0.55
C PHE A 37 5.42 -8.18 -0.15
N GLY A 38 5.39 -7.87 1.15
CA GLY A 38 5.08 -6.53 1.67
C GLY A 38 6.32 -5.63 1.67
N ALA A 39 6.16 -4.32 1.46
CA ALA A 39 7.24 -3.34 1.42
C ALA A 39 7.99 -3.17 2.76
N ARG A 40 7.57 -3.87 3.81
CA ARG A 40 8.25 -3.92 5.12
C ARG A 40 8.43 -5.36 5.56
N ALA A 41 9.58 -5.94 5.25
CA ALA A 41 9.93 -7.30 5.63
C ALA A 41 9.90 -7.57 7.15
N ALA A 42 9.99 -6.52 7.98
CA ALA A 42 9.91 -6.63 9.44
C ALA A 42 8.47 -6.74 10.01
N ALA A 43 7.44 -6.59 9.17
CA ALA A 43 6.02 -6.70 9.56
C ALA A 43 5.42 -7.94 8.90
N VAL A 44 5.86 -9.12 9.33
CA VAL A 44 5.31 -10.39 8.86
C VAL A 44 4.05 -10.68 9.67
N ASN A 45 2.89 -10.75 8.98
CA ASN A 45 1.63 -11.17 9.57
C ASN A 45 1.23 -12.52 8.98
N SER A 46 0.73 -13.41 9.81
CA SER A 46 0.22 -14.70 9.33
C SER A 46 -1.12 -14.54 8.61
N LEU A 47 -1.52 -15.53 7.84
CA LEU A 47 -2.86 -15.54 7.24
C LEU A 47 -3.96 -15.60 8.29
N GLU A 48 -3.67 -16.25 9.42
CA GLU A 48 -4.56 -16.34 10.58
C GLU A 48 -4.76 -14.96 11.24
N ASP A 49 -3.70 -14.17 11.40
CA ASP A 49 -3.79 -12.79 11.92
C ASP A 49 -4.61 -11.90 10.99
N ILE A 50 -4.40 -12.04 9.68
CA ILE A 50 -5.17 -11.28 8.67
C ILE A 50 -6.65 -11.71 8.71
N ALA A 51 -6.94 -13.00 8.83
CA ALA A 51 -8.31 -13.51 8.93
C ALA A 51 -9.02 -12.96 10.17
N ALA A 52 -8.36 -12.99 11.32
CA ALA A 52 -8.90 -12.43 12.57
C ALA A 52 -9.15 -10.93 12.45
N LEU A 53 -8.26 -10.19 11.78
CA LEU A 53 -8.44 -8.76 11.53
C LEU A 53 -9.61 -8.49 10.60
N VAL A 54 -9.78 -9.26 9.53
CA VAL A 54 -10.91 -9.15 8.60
C VAL A 54 -12.23 -9.40 9.32
N GLU A 55 -12.31 -10.48 10.12
CA GLU A 55 -13.51 -10.81 10.90
C GLU A 55 -13.87 -9.65 11.85
N HIS A 56 -12.90 -9.12 12.59
CA HIS A 56 -13.12 -7.99 13.49
C HIS A 56 -13.57 -6.72 12.72
N ALA A 57 -12.86 -6.37 11.66
CA ALA A 57 -13.12 -5.13 10.90
C ALA A 57 -14.51 -5.13 10.25
N HIS A 58 -14.92 -6.25 9.68
CA HIS A 58 -16.22 -6.38 9.02
C HIS A 58 -17.40 -6.22 9.98
N LEU A 59 -17.26 -6.53 11.28
CA LEU A 59 -18.28 -6.23 12.29
C LEU A 59 -18.57 -4.73 12.42
N TYR A 60 -17.59 -3.90 12.11
CA TYR A 60 -17.69 -2.43 12.16
C TYR A 60 -17.83 -1.78 10.78
N ASN A 61 -18.03 -2.56 9.72
CA ASN A 61 -18.04 -2.13 8.32
C ASN A 61 -16.72 -1.44 7.89
N ALA A 62 -15.62 -1.70 8.57
CA ALA A 62 -14.29 -1.29 8.15
C ALA A 62 -13.70 -2.30 7.16
N ARG A 63 -12.82 -1.84 6.27
CA ARG A 63 -12.23 -2.64 5.20
C ARG A 63 -10.78 -2.99 5.51
N ILE A 64 -10.32 -4.14 5.00
CA ILE A 64 -8.92 -4.57 5.14
C ILE A 64 -8.25 -4.63 3.78
N TYR A 65 -7.16 -3.89 3.63
CA TYR A 65 -6.30 -3.89 2.45
C TYR A 65 -4.98 -4.55 2.78
N VAL A 66 -4.55 -5.48 1.95
CA VAL A 66 -3.27 -6.19 2.18
C VAL A 66 -2.22 -5.72 1.19
N THR A 67 -1.05 -5.35 1.70
CA THR A 67 0.06 -4.90 0.85
C THR A 67 0.85 -6.08 0.31
N VAL A 68 0.87 -6.19 -1.03
CA VAL A 68 1.72 -7.07 -1.85
C VAL A 68 2.52 -6.16 -2.78
N ASN A 69 3.30 -5.25 -2.18
CA ASN A 69 3.85 -4.08 -2.86
C ASN A 69 5.38 -4.07 -2.91
N THR A 70 5.95 -5.21 -3.21
CA THR A 70 7.36 -5.36 -3.61
C THR A 70 7.45 -5.74 -5.08
N ILE A 71 8.63 -5.51 -5.69
CA ILE A 71 8.97 -6.06 -7.00
C ILE A 71 9.11 -7.58 -6.85
N LEU A 72 8.48 -8.34 -7.75
CA LEU A 72 8.49 -9.80 -7.75
C LEU A 72 9.55 -10.35 -8.71
N LYS A 73 10.11 -11.48 -8.34
CA LYS A 73 10.95 -12.29 -9.22
C LYS A 73 10.11 -13.39 -9.89
N GLU A 74 10.60 -13.91 -11.00
CA GLU A 74 9.92 -14.97 -11.78
C GLU A 74 9.53 -16.17 -10.90
N GLU A 75 10.45 -16.62 -10.05
CA GLU A 75 10.24 -17.76 -9.15
C GLU A 75 9.19 -17.50 -8.06
N GLU A 76 8.87 -16.23 -7.77
CA GLU A 76 7.92 -15.81 -6.74
C GLU A 76 6.47 -15.70 -7.26
N LEU A 77 6.26 -15.61 -8.57
CA LEU A 77 4.95 -15.35 -9.18
C LEU A 77 3.91 -16.40 -8.81
N LYS A 78 4.23 -17.68 -8.86
CA LYS A 78 3.29 -18.76 -8.51
C LYS A 78 2.94 -18.80 -7.03
N GLU A 79 3.88 -18.43 -6.16
CA GLU A 79 3.63 -18.33 -4.73
C GLU A 79 2.74 -17.12 -4.43
N THR A 80 3.02 -15.99 -5.08
CA THR A 80 2.21 -14.78 -4.97
C THR A 80 0.77 -15.03 -5.43
N GLU A 81 0.56 -15.70 -6.55
CA GLU A 81 -0.77 -16.06 -7.04
C GLU A 81 -1.54 -16.90 -6.01
N ARG A 82 -0.92 -17.94 -5.45
CA ARG A 82 -1.54 -18.78 -4.42
C ARG A 82 -1.91 -17.98 -3.17
N MET A 83 -1.00 -17.14 -2.68
CA MET A 83 -1.24 -16.28 -1.52
C MET A 83 -2.39 -15.32 -1.77
N ILE A 84 -2.50 -14.73 -2.96
CA ILE A 84 -3.62 -13.83 -3.31
C ILE A 84 -4.96 -14.57 -3.27
N TRP A 85 -5.01 -15.82 -3.74
CA TRP A 85 -6.21 -16.64 -3.63
C TRP A 85 -6.60 -16.96 -2.18
N GLU A 86 -5.62 -17.15 -1.29
CA GLU A 86 -5.87 -17.35 0.15
C GLU A 86 -6.39 -16.07 0.80
N LEU A 87 -5.78 -14.91 0.51
CA LEU A 87 -6.25 -13.61 0.99
C LEU A 87 -7.69 -13.32 0.52
N TYR A 88 -8.02 -13.64 -0.73
CA TYR A 88 -9.38 -13.51 -1.23
C TYR A 88 -10.38 -14.39 -0.49
N ARG A 89 -10.03 -15.67 -0.18
CA ARG A 89 -10.89 -16.57 0.59
C ARG A 89 -11.10 -16.12 2.03
N ILE A 90 -10.13 -15.47 2.62
CA ILE A 90 -10.21 -14.84 3.94
C ILE A 90 -11.21 -13.67 3.94
N GLY A 91 -11.45 -13.03 2.78
CA GLY A 91 -12.35 -11.89 2.65
C GLY A 91 -11.65 -10.53 2.67
N VAL A 92 -10.36 -10.48 2.31
CA VAL A 92 -9.63 -9.21 2.13
C VAL A 92 -10.31 -8.37 1.05
N ASP A 93 -10.50 -7.08 1.33
CA ASP A 93 -11.30 -6.18 0.48
C ASP A 93 -10.54 -5.64 -0.73
N ALA A 94 -9.21 -5.48 -0.63
CA ALA A 94 -8.36 -5.08 -1.75
C ALA A 94 -6.88 -5.43 -1.50
N LEU A 95 -6.10 -5.43 -2.58
CA LEU A 95 -4.64 -5.54 -2.52
C LEU A 95 -3.98 -4.23 -2.92
N ILE A 96 -2.99 -3.79 -2.16
CA ILE A 96 -2.11 -2.67 -2.54
C ILE A 96 -0.86 -3.26 -3.17
N VAL A 97 -0.67 -3.05 -4.47
CA VAL A 97 0.37 -3.72 -5.26
C VAL A 97 1.34 -2.75 -5.92
N GLN A 98 2.56 -3.21 -6.16
CA GLN A 98 3.60 -2.45 -6.87
C GLN A 98 3.90 -3.06 -8.24
N ASP A 99 4.08 -4.37 -8.31
CA ASP A 99 4.52 -5.05 -9.53
C ASP A 99 3.36 -5.19 -10.53
N MET A 100 3.55 -4.63 -11.73
CA MET A 100 2.56 -4.73 -12.81
C MET A 100 2.38 -6.17 -13.30
N GLY A 101 3.37 -7.04 -13.12
CA GLY A 101 3.27 -8.46 -13.46
C GLY A 101 2.12 -9.17 -12.78
N ILE A 102 1.70 -8.69 -11.60
CA ILE A 102 0.53 -9.21 -10.88
C ILE A 102 -0.73 -9.19 -11.77
N THR A 103 -0.91 -8.18 -12.61
CA THR A 103 -2.09 -8.07 -13.50
C THR A 103 -2.18 -9.17 -14.57
N ARG A 104 -1.12 -9.95 -14.74
CA ARG A 104 -1.05 -11.08 -15.69
C ARG A 104 -1.19 -12.45 -15.02
N LEU A 105 -1.25 -12.49 -13.71
CA LEU A 105 -1.54 -13.72 -12.96
C LEU A 105 -3.02 -14.07 -13.06
N ASN A 106 -3.34 -15.34 -12.80
CA ASN A 106 -4.73 -15.78 -12.69
C ASN A 106 -5.27 -15.41 -11.30
N LEU A 107 -5.78 -14.18 -11.18
CA LEU A 107 -6.24 -13.64 -9.91
C LEU A 107 -7.73 -13.88 -9.67
N PRO A 108 -8.16 -13.99 -8.39
CA PRO A 108 -9.56 -13.86 -8.02
C PRO A 108 -10.07 -12.44 -8.33
N PRO A 109 -11.40 -12.20 -8.32
CA PRO A 109 -11.97 -10.88 -8.56
C PRO A 109 -11.79 -9.94 -7.36
N ILE A 110 -10.53 -9.76 -6.92
CA ILE A 110 -10.14 -8.85 -5.84
C ILE A 110 -9.71 -7.49 -6.40
N PRO A 111 -10.18 -6.36 -5.84
CA PRO A 111 -9.74 -5.04 -6.25
C PRO A 111 -8.23 -4.84 -6.07
N LEU A 112 -7.59 -4.19 -7.05
CA LEU A 112 -6.18 -3.80 -6.98
C LEU A 112 -6.08 -2.29 -6.78
N HIS A 113 -5.29 -1.88 -5.80
CA HIS A 113 -4.90 -0.50 -5.55
C HIS A 113 -3.44 -0.30 -5.93
N GLY A 114 -3.14 0.74 -6.71
CA GLY A 114 -1.77 1.04 -7.11
C GLY A 114 -1.00 1.64 -5.95
N SER A 115 0.04 0.95 -5.48
CA SER A 115 0.87 1.41 -4.36
C SER A 115 1.59 2.73 -4.67
N THR A 116 1.88 3.54 -3.65
CA THR A 116 2.79 4.67 -3.75
C THR A 116 4.18 4.27 -4.29
N GLN A 117 4.57 3.01 -4.11
CA GLN A 117 5.83 2.45 -4.65
C GLN A 117 5.86 2.37 -6.19
N MET A 118 4.73 2.61 -6.87
CA MET A 118 4.66 2.70 -8.34
C MET A 118 5.01 4.10 -8.87
N ASP A 119 5.38 5.05 -8.00
CA ASP A 119 5.73 6.41 -8.39
C ASP A 119 4.59 7.16 -9.10
N ASN A 120 3.44 7.26 -8.43
CA ASN A 120 2.21 7.81 -8.98
C ASN A 120 2.16 9.34 -8.82
N ARG A 121 2.75 10.08 -9.78
CA ARG A 121 2.93 11.52 -9.70
C ARG A 121 2.21 12.33 -10.78
N THR A 122 1.75 11.71 -11.84
CA THR A 122 1.14 12.43 -12.96
C THR A 122 -0.25 11.91 -13.29
N PRO A 123 -1.11 12.76 -13.88
CA PRO A 123 -2.44 12.32 -14.35
C PRO A 123 -2.36 11.15 -15.33
N GLU A 124 -1.37 11.16 -16.24
CA GLU A 124 -1.17 10.11 -17.23
C GLU A 124 -0.87 8.76 -16.57
N LYS A 125 -0.04 8.77 -15.50
CA LYS A 125 0.27 7.56 -14.73
C LYS A 125 -0.99 7.02 -14.03
N VAL A 126 -1.77 7.90 -13.42
CA VAL A 126 -3.02 7.53 -12.74
C VAL A 126 -4.02 6.97 -13.74
N ARG A 127 -4.19 7.60 -14.90
CA ARG A 127 -5.06 7.11 -15.98
C ARG A 127 -4.60 5.76 -16.51
N PHE A 128 -3.31 5.60 -16.77
CA PHE A 128 -2.74 4.32 -17.20
C PHE A 128 -3.06 3.18 -16.21
N LEU A 129 -2.92 3.42 -14.91
CA LEU A 129 -3.24 2.41 -13.91
C LEU A 129 -4.73 2.09 -13.86
N ALA A 130 -5.59 3.10 -13.96
CA ALA A 130 -7.04 2.90 -14.03
C ALA A 130 -7.45 2.07 -15.25
N ASP A 131 -6.88 2.35 -16.42
CA ASP A 131 -7.10 1.60 -17.65
C ASP A 131 -6.55 0.17 -17.56
N ALA A 132 -5.50 -0.05 -16.77
CA ALA A 132 -4.96 -1.38 -16.46
C ALA A 132 -5.81 -2.16 -15.43
N GLY A 133 -6.90 -1.58 -14.90
CA GLY A 133 -7.86 -2.23 -14.01
C GLY A 133 -7.68 -1.92 -12.52
N PHE A 134 -6.79 -0.99 -12.16
CA PHE A 134 -6.67 -0.56 -10.78
C PHE A 134 -7.89 0.27 -10.36
N ARG A 135 -8.42 -0.03 -9.17
CA ARG A 135 -9.61 0.62 -8.63
C ARG A 135 -9.33 1.89 -7.85
N GLN A 136 -8.12 2.03 -7.35
CA GLN A 136 -7.65 3.16 -6.55
C GLN A 136 -6.16 3.35 -6.77
N VAL A 137 -5.67 4.58 -6.65
CA VAL A 137 -4.24 4.90 -6.80
C VAL A 137 -3.76 5.68 -5.60
N VAL A 138 -2.73 5.14 -4.91
CA VAL A 138 -2.02 5.82 -3.83
C VAL A 138 -0.98 6.75 -4.44
N LEU A 139 -1.15 8.05 -4.27
CA LEU A 139 -0.25 9.04 -4.84
C LEU A 139 1.13 9.04 -4.15
N ALA A 140 2.13 9.55 -4.86
CA ALA A 140 3.45 9.77 -4.30
C ALA A 140 3.39 10.81 -3.16
N ARG A 141 4.18 10.59 -2.10
CA ARG A 141 4.13 11.42 -0.88
C ARG A 141 4.72 12.81 -1.04
N GLU A 142 5.58 12.97 -2.02
CA GLU A 142 6.29 14.22 -2.32
C GLU A 142 5.49 15.24 -3.13
N LEU A 143 4.24 14.92 -3.48
CA LEU A 143 3.36 15.82 -4.24
C LEU A 143 2.84 16.96 -3.39
N SER A 144 2.84 18.17 -3.96
CA SER A 144 2.15 19.33 -3.41
C SER A 144 0.61 19.19 -3.54
N LEU A 145 -0.12 19.95 -2.75
CA LEU A 145 -1.59 20.02 -2.84
C LEU A 145 -2.08 20.49 -4.22
N GLN A 146 -1.29 21.33 -4.91
CA GLN A 146 -1.62 21.79 -6.25
C GLN A 146 -1.51 20.67 -7.28
N GLU A 147 -0.47 19.84 -7.20
CA GLU A 147 -0.27 18.67 -8.06
C GLU A 147 -1.36 17.62 -7.81
N ILE A 148 -1.67 17.33 -6.54
CA ILE A 148 -2.77 16.41 -6.17
C ILE A 148 -4.10 16.88 -6.75
N ARG A 149 -4.38 18.20 -6.66
CA ARG A 149 -5.59 18.79 -7.25
C ARG A 149 -5.60 18.61 -8.77
N GLY A 150 -4.49 18.90 -9.45
CA GLY A 150 -4.37 18.73 -10.91
C GLY A 150 -4.62 17.29 -11.34
N ILE A 151 -4.08 16.31 -10.61
CA ILE A 151 -4.34 14.89 -10.88
C ILE A 151 -5.82 14.57 -10.69
N HIS A 152 -6.43 15.05 -9.59
CA HIS A 152 -7.83 14.80 -9.32
C HIS A 152 -8.77 15.43 -10.38
N GLU A 153 -8.47 16.64 -10.84
CA GLU A 153 -9.25 17.32 -11.89
C GLU A 153 -9.13 16.61 -13.24
N ALA A 154 -7.95 16.06 -13.55
CA ALA A 154 -7.72 15.31 -14.79
C ALA A 154 -8.30 13.87 -14.74
N CYS A 155 -8.41 13.27 -13.57
CA CYS A 155 -8.91 11.91 -13.36
C CYS A 155 -10.01 11.86 -12.28
N PRO A 156 -11.16 12.55 -12.47
CA PRO A 156 -12.17 12.71 -11.42
C PRO A 156 -12.92 11.41 -11.08
N ASP A 157 -12.86 10.43 -11.96
CA ASP A 157 -13.45 9.09 -11.84
C ASP A 157 -12.56 8.07 -11.12
N VAL A 158 -11.28 8.41 -10.89
CA VAL A 158 -10.32 7.52 -10.21
C VAL A 158 -10.21 7.90 -8.74
N PRO A 159 -10.55 7.00 -7.80
CA PRO A 159 -10.29 7.20 -6.38
C PRO A 159 -8.79 7.39 -6.12
N LEU A 160 -8.44 8.45 -5.42
CA LEU A 160 -7.06 8.76 -5.04
C LEU A 160 -6.89 8.60 -3.53
N GLU A 161 -5.75 8.06 -3.13
CA GLU A 161 -5.32 7.96 -1.74
C GLU A 161 -4.08 8.83 -1.52
N VAL A 162 -4.04 9.56 -0.42
CA VAL A 162 -2.92 10.43 -0.05
C VAL A 162 -2.53 10.25 1.40
N PHE A 163 -1.24 10.28 1.69
CA PHE A 163 -0.74 10.28 3.06
C PHE A 163 -0.94 11.66 3.69
N VAL A 164 -1.61 11.71 4.84
CA VAL A 164 -1.87 12.94 5.60
C VAL A 164 -1.14 12.96 6.94
N HIS A 165 -0.65 11.81 7.39
CA HIS A 165 0.11 11.65 8.63
C HIS A 165 1.11 10.50 8.53
N GLY A 166 2.27 10.63 9.18
CA GLY A 166 3.30 9.59 9.27
C GLY A 166 4.72 10.16 9.14
N ALA A 167 5.71 9.27 9.28
CA ALA A 167 7.11 9.62 9.09
C ALA A 167 7.38 10.03 7.64
N LEU A 168 7.94 11.22 7.45
CA LEU A 168 8.31 11.72 6.13
C LEU A 168 9.52 10.95 5.59
N CYS A 169 9.39 10.46 4.35
CA CYS A 169 10.51 10.00 3.55
C CYS A 169 10.79 11.04 2.45
N VAL A 170 12.02 11.53 2.38
CA VAL A 170 12.42 12.57 1.42
C VAL A 170 12.87 12.02 0.07
N SER A 171 12.93 10.70 -0.09
CA SER A 171 13.25 10.07 -1.37
C SER A 171 12.00 9.95 -2.24
N TYR A 172 12.20 9.95 -3.56
CA TYR A 172 11.13 9.67 -4.50
C TYR A 172 10.51 8.29 -4.27
N SER A 173 9.18 8.25 -4.22
CA SER A 173 8.40 7.04 -3.96
C SER A 173 8.70 5.96 -5.01
N GLY A 174 9.14 4.78 -4.55
CA GLY A 174 9.49 3.65 -5.43
C GLY A 174 10.79 3.78 -6.21
N GLN A 175 11.52 4.89 -6.10
CA GLN A 175 12.75 5.17 -6.87
C GLN A 175 14.00 5.30 -5.96
N CYS A 176 13.93 4.84 -4.72
CA CYS A 176 15.04 4.95 -3.79
C CYS A 176 15.95 3.73 -3.85
N TYR A 177 17.22 3.95 -4.20
CA TYR A 177 18.26 2.91 -4.26
C TYR A 177 19.36 3.08 -3.19
N VAL A 178 19.18 3.99 -2.21
CA VAL A 178 20.17 4.24 -1.17
C VAL A 178 20.46 2.99 -0.35
N SER A 179 19.43 2.24 0.05
CA SER A 179 19.62 1.00 0.81
C SER A 179 20.39 -0.06 0.02
N GLN A 180 20.17 -0.12 -1.30
CA GLN A 180 20.92 -1.02 -2.18
C GLN A 180 22.39 -0.59 -2.30
N ALA A 181 22.65 0.69 -2.53
CA ALA A 181 23.99 1.22 -2.74
C ALA A 181 24.85 1.15 -1.46
N CYS A 182 24.27 1.46 -0.30
CA CYS A 182 25.03 1.56 0.95
C CYS A 182 25.06 0.27 1.76
N PHE A 183 24.04 -0.58 1.66
CA PHE A 183 23.86 -1.74 2.56
C PHE A 183 23.59 -3.06 1.82
N GLY A 184 23.56 -3.08 0.49
CA GLY A 184 23.22 -4.26 -0.30
C GLY A 184 21.76 -4.75 -0.10
N ARG A 185 20.87 -3.89 0.43
CA ARG A 185 19.47 -4.21 0.76
C ARG A 185 18.53 -3.44 -0.14
N SER A 186 17.51 -4.10 -0.70
CA SER A 186 16.59 -3.43 -1.63
C SER A 186 15.36 -2.87 -0.90
N ALA A 187 15.22 -1.54 -0.92
CA ALA A 187 14.02 -0.86 -0.41
C ALA A 187 12.76 -1.26 -1.21
N ASN A 188 12.90 -1.53 -2.51
CA ASN A 188 11.81 -1.97 -3.38
C ASN A 188 11.40 -3.44 -3.15
N ARG A 189 12.12 -4.14 -2.26
CA ARG A 189 11.82 -5.50 -1.82
C ARG A 189 11.55 -5.59 -0.30
N GLY A 190 11.18 -4.46 0.30
CA GLY A 190 10.79 -4.39 1.71
C GLY A 190 11.95 -4.23 2.69
N GLU A 191 13.20 -4.11 2.22
CA GLU A 191 14.39 -4.06 3.06
C GLU A 191 15.00 -2.66 3.19
N CYS A 192 14.13 -1.63 3.28
CA CYS A 192 14.59 -0.26 3.49
C CYS A 192 15.39 -0.15 4.80
N ALA A 193 16.63 0.33 4.71
CA ALA A 193 17.50 0.53 5.86
C ALA A 193 17.11 1.75 6.71
N GLN A 194 16.14 2.55 6.26
CA GLN A 194 15.72 3.81 6.93
C GLN A 194 16.91 4.74 7.20
N PHE A 195 17.81 4.84 6.23
CA PHE A 195 19.09 5.54 6.34
C PHE A 195 18.96 6.97 6.89
N LEU A 196 17.91 7.69 6.51
CA LEU A 196 17.66 9.04 6.99
C LEU A 196 17.36 9.09 8.50
N SER A 197 16.75 8.05 9.06
CA SER A 197 16.57 7.96 10.51
C SER A 197 17.87 7.68 11.25
N LEU A 198 18.82 6.98 10.63
CA LEU A 198 20.12 6.69 11.22
C LEU A 198 21.01 7.94 11.25
N ILE A 199 20.91 8.85 10.28
CA ILE A 199 21.67 10.12 10.28
C ILE A 199 21.26 10.97 11.48
N HIS A 200 20.00 11.03 11.84
CA HIS A 200 19.53 11.80 13.00
C HIS A 200 19.94 11.22 14.35
N ILE A 201 20.33 9.94 14.40
CA ILE A 201 20.80 9.29 15.64
C ILE A 201 22.31 9.47 15.83
N SER A 202 23.08 9.68 14.76
CA SER A 202 24.54 9.70 14.77
C SER A 202 25.16 11.11 14.83
N GLU A 203 24.38 12.18 14.69
CA GLU A 203 24.87 13.54 14.88
C GLU A 203 24.44 14.07 16.24
N PRO A 204 25.39 14.20 17.21
CA PRO A 204 25.11 14.97 18.41
C PRO A 204 24.96 16.45 18.00
N THR A 205 23.78 16.98 18.23
CA THR A 205 23.55 18.43 18.21
C THR A 205 24.32 19.12 19.33
#